data_400e8fc39795af96087a70afedd3dd6a
#
_entry.id   400e8fc39795af96087a70afedd3dd6a
#
_cell.length_a   1.000
_cell.length_b   1.000
_cell.length_c   1.000
_cell.angle_alpha   90.00
_cell.angle_beta   90.00
_cell.angle_gamma   90.00
#
_symmetry.space_group_name_H-M   'P 1'
#
loop_
_entity.id
_entity.type
_entity.pdbx_description
1 polymer ?
#
loop_
_entity_poly.entity_id
_entity_poly.type
_entity_poly.pdbx_seq_one_letter_code
_entity_poly.pdbx_strand_id
1 'polypeptide(L)'
;GSITEAAKELYISQPSLSGAVKEVEKESGITIFNRCRAGVALTKEGMEFLGYARQVVQQMELLESKYIDKKPAKQRFCVSTQHYTFTTNAFVELVQHFGQERFEFILNETQTHQIIEDVRNRFSDLGILYLCDSNEKVLKKLFKEYDLVFHELLTAAPHIFISKDHPLAKRTSIRLDDLKSYPRLSFVQGIYESSNFSEEL
;
A
#
# COMPACT_ATOMS: atom_id res chain seq x y z
N GLY A 1 11.85 -13.70 -2.31
CA GLY A 1 13.15 -13.05 -2.02
C GLY A 1 14.28 -14.05 -1.79
N SER A 2 15.50 -13.56 -1.65
CA SER A 2 16.70 -14.39 -1.43
C SER A 2 17.49 -13.87 -0.22
N ILE A 3 17.72 -14.76 0.76
CA ILE A 3 18.59 -14.43 1.92
C ILE A 3 20.03 -14.16 1.47
N THR A 4 20.49 -14.81 0.40
CA THR A 4 21.84 -14.61 -0.14
C THR A 4 22.01 -13.20 -0.72
N GLU A 5 21.02 -12.70 -1.44
CA GLU A 5 21.05 -11.31 -1.97
C GLU A 5 20.96 -10.30 -0.85
N ALA A 6 20.04 -10.48 0.09
CA ALA A 6 19.92 -9.61 1.26
C ALA A 6 21.22 -9.54 2.09
N ALA A 7 21.92 -10.67 2.25
CA ALA A 7 23.21 -10.70 2.96
C ALA A 7 24.29 -9.90 2.22
N LYS A 8 24.29 -9.91 0.87
CA LYS A 8 25.20 -9.08 0.06
C LYS A 8 24.91 -7.60 0.22
N GLU A 9 23.63 -7.21 0.18
CA GLU A 9 23.21 -5.82 0.38
C GLU A 9 23.59 -5.29 1.77
N LEU A 10 23.50 -6.16 2.79
CA LEU A 10 23.85 -5.84 4.16
C LEU A 10 25.37 -5.95 4.46
N TYR A 11 26.18 -6.34 3.47
CA TYR A 11 27.62 -6.55 3.63
C TYR A 11 28.00 -7.57 4.74
N ILE A 12 27.15 -8.60 4.94
CA ILE A 12 27.38 -9.66 5.91
C ILE A 12 27.37 -11.04 5.25
N SER A 13 27.84 -12.06 5.97
CA SER A 13 27.79 -13.43 5.45
C SER A 13 26.36 -13.98 5.47
N GLN A 14 25.99 -14.76 4.46
CA GLN A 14 24.69 -15.43 4.41
C GLN A 14 24.42 -16.33 5.65
N PRO A 15 25.40 -17.10 6.17
CA PRO A 15 25.23 -17.84 7.42
C PRO A 15 24.92 -16.95 8.61
N SER A 16 25.57 -15.77 8.72
CA SER A 16 25.31 -14.80 9.80
C SER A 16 23.88 -14.28 9.72
N LEU A 17 23.42 -13.86 8.55
CA LEU A 17 22.04 -13.39 8.37
C LEU A 17 21.02 -14.51 8.67
N SER A 18 21.26 -15.73 8.17
CA SER A 18 20.39 -16.87 8.45
C SER A 18 20.37 -17.24 9.93
N GLY A 19 21.49 -17.09 10.63
CA GLY A 19 21.61 -17.29 12.08
C GLY A 19 20.77 -16.27 12.84
N ALA A 20 20.92 -14.98 12.54
CA ALA A 20 20.18 -13.90 13.17
C ALA A 20 18.66 -14.05 12.97
N VAL A 21 18.21 -14.38 11.74
CA VAL A 21 16.80 -14.64 11.47
C VAL A 21 16.26 -15.78 12.34
N LYS A 22 16.99 -16.91 12.42
CA LYS A 22 16.57 -18.05 13.24
C LYS A 22 16.52 -17.73 14.74
N GLU A 23 17.43 -16.88 15.21
CA GLU A 23 17.46 -16.45 16.60
C GLU A 23 16.21 -15.62 16.93
N VAL A 24 15.87 -14.65 16.09
CA VAL A 24 14.64 -13.86 16.21
C VAL A 24 13.39 -14.74 16.13
N GLU A 25 13.31 -15.69 15.20
CA GLU A 25 12.19 -16.66 15.11
C GLU A 25 12.07 -17.50 16.37
N LYS A 26 13.19 -17.93 16.94
CA LYS A 26 13.23 -18.72 18.17
C LYS A 26 12.78 -17.88 19.40
N GLU A 27 13.26 -16.66 19.52
CA GLU A 27 12.92 -15.77 20.65
C GLU A 27 11.47 -15.32 20.61
N SER A 28 10.96 -14.98 19.41
CA SER A 28 9.58 -14.56 19.20
C SER A 28 8.57 -15.72 19.20
N GLY A 29 9.04 -16.94 19.00
CA GLY A 29 8.19 -18.13 18.91
C GLY A 29 7.37 -18.23 17.62
N ILE A 30 7.71 -17.45 16.60
CA ILE A 30 7.02 -17.42 15.30
C ILE A 30 7.97 -17.83 14.18
N THR A 31 7.41 -18.25 13.04
CA THR A 31 8.16 -18.43 11.79
C THR A 31 7.95 -17.19 10.92
N ILE A 32 9.01 -16.44 10.63
CA ILE A 32 8.95 -15.22 9.82
C ILE A 32 9.01 -15.57 8.34
N PHE A 33 9.89 -16.51 7.96
CA PHE A 33 10.12 -16.88 6.57
C PHE A 33 9.87 -18.36 6.30
N ASN A 34 9.03 -18.64 5.30
CA ASN A 34 8.92 -19.98 4.71
C ASN A 34 9.94 -20.14 3.56
N ARG A 35 10.63 -21.27 3.52
CA ARG A 35 11.47 -21.64 2.37
C ARG A 35 10.61 -22.24 1.27
N CYS A 36 10.77 -21.73 0.06
CA CYS A 36 10.11 -22.25 -1.13
C CYS A 36 11.13 -22.42 -2.27
N ARG A 37 10.74 -23.09 -3.36
CA ARG A 37 11.64 -23.33 -4.51
C ARG A 37 12.17 -22.03 -5.14
N ALA A 38 11.45 -20.93 -5.01
CA ALA A 38 11.82 -19.59 -5.50
C ALA A 38 12.61 -18.77 -4.46
N GLY A 39 13.03 -19.37 -3.34
CA GLY A 39 13.77 -18.68 -2.28
C GLY A 39 13.02 -18.63 -0.96
N VAL A 40 12.76 -17.45 -0.40
CA VAL A 40 12.03 -17.26 0.84
C VAL A 40 10.79 -16.39 0.62
N ALA A 41 9.69 -16.75 1.27
CA ALA A 41 8.45 -15.99 1.32
C ALA A 41 8.09 -15.71 2.78
N LEU A 42 7.47 -14.56 3.04
CA LEU A 42 6.96 -14.22 4.37
C LEU A 42 5.77 -15.10 4.75
N THR A 43 5.70 -15.44 6.03
CA THR A 43 4.47 -15.99 6.64
C THR A 43 3.51 -14.86 6.99
N LYS A 44 2.27 -15.18 7.39
CA LYS A 44 1.32 -14.20 7.91
C LYS A 44 1.87 -13.52 9.17
N GLU A 45 2.37 -14.30 10.11
CA GLU A 45 2.99 -13.81 11.35
C GLU A 45 4.27 -13.01 11.05
N GLY A 46 5.07 -13.45 10.08
CA GLY A 46 6.25 -12.73 9.63
C GLY A 46 5.94 -11.35 9.01
N MET A 47 4.85 -11.21 8.27
CA MET A 47 4.41 -9.92 7.75
C MET A 47 4.04 -8.96 8.90
N GLU A 48 3.27 -9.43 9.87
CA GLU A 48 2.89 -8.65 11.05
C GLU A 48 4.13 -8.25 11.87
N PHE A 49 5.01 -9.21 12.14
CA PHE A 49 6.28 -8.96 12.84
C PHE A 49 7.13 -7.88 12.15
N LEU A 50 7.29 -7.97 10.84
CA LEU A 50 8.05 -6.97 10.08
C LEU A 50 7.40 -5.59 10.10
N GLY A 51 6.08 -5.49 10.20
CA GLY A 51 5.38 -4.23 10.40
C GLY A 51 5.86 -3.52 11.66
N TYR A 52 5.90 -4.22 12.78
CA TYR A 52 6.42 -3.69 14.04
C TYR A 52 7.94 -3.46 14.01
N ALA A 53 8.70 -4.39 13.45
CA ALA A 53 10.15 -4.28 13.34
C ALA A 53 10.57 -3.01 12.56
N ARG A 54 9.88 -2.68 11.47
CA ARG A 54 10.13 -1.43 10.72
C ARG A 54 9.94 -0.19 11.57
N GLN A 55 8.90 -0.16 12.42
CA GLN A 55 8.69 0.98 13.31
C GLN A 55 9.82 1.13 14.34
N VAL A 56 10.29 0.01 14.90
CA VAL A 56 11.42 0.03 15.84
C VAL A 56 12.68 0.55 15.16
N VAL A 57 13.00 0.04 13.96
CA VAL A 57 14.15 0.50 13.18
C VAL A 57 14.03 1.99 12.86
N GLN A 58 12.86 2.46 12.43
CA GLN A 58 12.62 3.87 12.14
C GLN A 58 12.81 4.75 13.38
N GLN A 59 12.35 4.31 14.56
CA GLN A 59 12.58 5.05 15.80
C GLN A 59 14.06 5.07 16.19
N MET A 60 14.80 3.98 15.94
CA MET A 60 16.24 3.92 16.16
C MET A 60 16.98 4.89 15.23
N GLU A 61 16.66 4.93 13.95
CA GLU A 61 17.21 5.87 12.98
C GLU A 61 16.95 7.33 13.39
N LEU A 62 15.75 7.64 13.90
CA LEU A 62 15.43 8.95 14.46
C LEU A 62 16.33 9.31 15.65
N LEU A 63 16.55 8.36 16.54
CA LEU A 63 17.42 8.55 17.70
C LEU A 63 18.89 8.76 17.29
N GLU A 64 19.40 7.91 16.40
CA GLU A 64 20.76 8.01 15.87
C GLU A 64 20.99 9.34 15.16
N SER A 65 20.07 9.71 14.27
CA SER A 65 20.12 10.98 13.56
C SER A 65 20.14 12.19 14.51
N LYS A 66 19.31 12.16 15.56
CA LYS A 66 19.21 13.26 16.53
C LYS A 66 20.43 13.38 17.44
N TYR A 67 20.99 12.27 17.88
CA TYR A 67 22.00 12.27 18.94
C TYR A 67 23.42 11.89 18.46
N ILE A 68 23.53 11.07 17.41
CA ILE A 68 24.82 10.59 16.89
C ILE A 68 25.23 11.40 15.66
N ASP A 69 24.43 11.41 14.62
CA ASP A 69 24.76 12.05 13.35
C ASP A 69 24.53 13.57 13.35
N LYS A 70 23.75 14.06 14.32
CA LYS A 70 23.33 15.47 14.43
C LYS A 70 22.69 16.01 13.15
N LYS A 71 22.15 15.14 12.32
CA LYS A 71 21.34 15.50 11.14
C LYS A 71 19.86 15.43 11.51
N PRO A 72 19.01 16.32 10.99
CA PRO A 72 17.58 16.21 11.22
C PRO A 72 17.07 14.91 10.58
N ALA A 73 16.65 13.94 11.40
CA ALA A 73 15.98 12.75 10.91
C ALA A 73 14.64 13.14 10.28
N LYS A 74 14.39 12.65 9.10
CA LYS A 74 13.11 12.85 8.45
C LYS A 74 12.11 11.79 8.96
N GLN A 75 10.94 12.26 9.38
CA GLN A 75 9.81 11.36 9.65
C GLN A 75 9.24 10.88 8.31
N ARG A 76 9.12 9.58 8.15
CA ARG A 76 8.49 9.01 6.96
C ARG A 76 6.97 9.12 7.09
N PHE A 77 6.32 9.58 6.02
CA PHE A 77 4.87 9.56 5.88
C PHE A 77 4.51 8.98 4.52
N CYS A 78 3.84 7.83 4.54
CA CYS A 78 3.52 7.05 3.36
C CYS A 78 2.00 6.89 3.21
N VAL A 79 1.51 7.14 2.00
CA VAL A 79 0.11 6.96 1.62
C VAL A 79 0.03 5.98 0.46
N SER A 80 -0.73 4.90 0.60
CA SER A 80 -1.10 4.02 -0.51
C SER A 80 -2.49 4.37 -1.02
N THR A 81 -2.65 4.52 -2.32
CA THR A 81 -3.89 5.00 -2.95
C THR A 81 -4.18 4.29 -4.26
N GLN A 82 -5.46 4.27 -4.62
CA GLN A 82 -5.86 4.00 -6.00
C GLN A 82 -5.57 5.23 -6.88
N HIS A 83 -5.90 5.13 -8.15
CA HIS A 83 -5.60 6.13 -9.19
C HIS A 83 -6.50 7.37 -9.11
N TYR A 84 -6.30 8.22 -8.11
CA TYR A 84 -7.12 9.40 -7.89
C TYR A 84 -6.35 10.71 -8.01
N THR A 85 -6.74 11.54 -8.96
CA THR A 85 -6.16 12.89 -9.13
C THR A 85 -6.29 13.76 -7.87
N PHE A 86 -7.43 13.65 -7.15
CA PHE A 86 -7.61 14.42 -5.92
C PHE A 86 -6.61 14.03 -4.83
N THR A 87 -6.25 12.76 -4.72
CA THR A 87 -5.22 12.28 -3.78
C THR A 87 -3.87 12.87 -4.10
N THR A 88 -3.46 12.82 -5.37
CA THR A 88 -2.19 13.38 -5.82
C THR A 88 -2.13 14.90 -5.54
N ASN A 89 -3.20 15.64 -5.83
CA ASN A 89 -3.26 17.07 -5.55
C ASN A 89 -3.16 17.37 -4.05
N ALA A 90 -3.94 16.66 -3.21
CA ALA A 90 -3.89 16.83 -1.77
C ALA A 90 -2.51 16.47 -1.19
N PHE A 91 -1.86 15.43 -1.74
CA PHE A 91 -0.51 15.03 -1.34
C PHE A 91 0.54 16.09 -1.70
N VAL A 92 0.44 16.71 -2.87
CA VAL A 92 1.31 17.83 -3.27
C VAL A 92 1.13 19.02 -2.34
N GLU A 93 -0.10 19.40 -2.00
CA GLU A 93 -0.39 20.47 -1.04
C GLU A 93 0.17 20.14 0.35
N LEU A 94 0.05 18.90 0.80
CA LEU A 94 0.65 18.42 2.06
C LEU A 94 2.17 18.62 2.07
N VAL A 95 2.85 18.19 1.00
CA VAL A 95 4.32 18.34 0.86
C VAL A 95 4.72 19.81 0.85
N GLN A 96 3.95 20.67 0.17
CA GLN A 96 4.20 22.11 0.14
C GLN A 96 4.02 22.77 1.52
N HIS A 97 3.02 22.31 2.28
CA HIS A 97 2.70 22.86 3.60
C HIS A 97 3.75 22.50 4.66
N PHE A 98 4.19 21.24 4.71
CA PHE A 98 5.11 20.75 5.73
C PHE A 98 6.59 20.85 5.34
N GLY A 99 6.89 20.99 4.05
CA GLY A 99 8.24 21.02 3.52
C GLY A 99 8.94 19.64 3.59
N GLN A 100 10.08 19.56 2.94
CA GLN A 100 10.85 18.30 2.85
C GLN A 100 11.99 18.17 3.86
N GLU A 101 12.15 19.14 4.75
CA GLU A 101 13.25 19.13 5.72
C GLU A 101 13.03 18.10 6.84
N ARG A 102 11.78 17.98 7.31
CA ARG A 102 11.39 17.12 8.43
C ARG A 102 10.77 15.81 8.02
N PHE A 103 10.25 15.72 6.78
CA PHE A 103 9.49 14.59 6.32
C PHE A 103 10.06 13.99 5.04
N GLU A 104 9.99 12.67 4.94
CA GLU A 104 10.06 11.91 3.70
C GLU A 104 8.65 11.50 3.32
N PHE A 105 8.11 12.10 2.26
CA PHE A 105 6.76 11.83 1.79
C PHE A 105 6.78 10.80 0.67
N ILE A 106 5.97 9.76 0.81
CA ILE A 106 5.84 8.68 -0.17
C ILE A 106 4.38 8.54 -0.55
N LEU A 107 4.08 8.65 -1.84
CA LEU A 107 2.78 8.33 -2.42
C LEU A 107 2.93 7.06 -3.26
N ASN A 108 2.25 6.00 -2.87
CA ASN A 108 2.28 4.71 -3.55
C ASN A 108 0.93 4.47 -4.24
N GLU A 109 0.89 4.61 -5.57
CA GLU A 109 -0.30 4.25 -6.35
C GLU A 109 -0.31 2.75 -6.63
N THR A 110 -1.34 2.06 -6.14
CA THR A 110 -1.40 0.61 -6.22
C THR A 110 -2.84 0.09 -6.18
N GLN A 111 -2.99 -1.22 -6.25
CA GLN A 111 -4.27 -1.92 -6.30
C GLN A 111 -4.97 -1.97 -4.93
N THR A 112 -6.29 -2.07 -4.92
CA THR A 112 -7.13 -2.10 -3.71
C THR A 112 -6.64 -3.07 -2.64
N HIS A 113 -6.35 -4.30 -3.02
CA HIS A 113 -5.86 -5.31 -2.08
C HIS A 113 -4.50 -4.91 -1.50
N GLN A 114 -3.59 -4.39 -2.33
CA GLN A 114 -2.26 -3.99 -1.90
C GLN A 114 -2.32 -2.78 -0.95
N ILE A 115 -3.24 -1.83 -1.17
CA ILE A 115 -3.48 -0.71 -0.25
C ILE A 115 -3.82 -1.24 1.15
N ILE A 116 -4.74 -2.21 1.24
CA ILE A 116 -5.16 -2.81 2.51
C ILE A 116 -3.98 -3.51 3.19
N GLU A 117 -3.20 -4.29 2.43
CA GLU A 117 -2.01 -4.96 2.95
C GLU A 117 -0.90 -3.97 3.37
N ASP A 118 -0.71 -2.89 2.63
CA ASP A 118 0.28 -1.85 2.96
C ASP A 118 -0.04 -1.19 4.30
N VAL A 119 -1.31 -0.84 4.54
CA VAL A 119 -1.73 -0.23 5.82
C VAL A 119 -1.68 -1.26 6.95
N ARG A 120 -2.18 -2.48 6.71
CA ARG A 120 -2.13 -3.58 7.68
C ARG A 120 -0.70 -3.87 8.14
N ASN A 121 0.24 -3.93 7.19
CA ASN A 121 1.64 -4.24 7.46
C ASN A 121 2.46 -2.99 7.83
N ARG A 122 1.80 -1.85 8.06
CA ARG A 122 2.41 -0.57 8.43
C ARG A 122 3.49 -0.13 7.44
N PHE A 123 3.36 -0.53 6.19
CA PHE A 123 4.15 0.00 5.09
C PHE A 123 3.68 1.41 4.72
N SER A 124 2.37 1.64 4.79
CA SER A 124 1.75 2.96 4.62
C SER A 124 0.98 3.36 5.88
N ASP A 125 1.05 4.64 6.22
CA ASP A 125 0.34 5.22 7.36
C ASP A 125 -1.16 5.37 7.08
N LEU A 126 -1.50 5.62 5.81
CA LEU A 126 -2.87 5.76 5.32
C LEU A 126 -3.07 4.98 4.02
N GLY A 127 -4.29 4.46 3.85
CA GLY A 127 -4.77 3.90 2.61
C GLY A 127 -5.98 4.68 2.09
N ILE A 128 -6.01 5.05 0.81
CA ILE A 128 -7.15 5.71 0.18
C ILE A 128 -7.70 4.79 -0.89
N LEU A 129 -8.95 4.39 -0.71
CA LEU A 129 -9.67 3.51 -1.61
C LEU A 129 -11.17 3.88 -1.62
N TYR A 130 -11.93 3.33 -2.57
CA TYR A 130 -13.35 3.61 -2.63
C TYR A 130 -14.21 2.43 -2.19
N LEU A 131 -15.35 2.74 -1.60
CA LEU A 131 -16.41 1.79 -1.29
C LEU A 131 -17.65 2.05 -2.15
N CYS A 132 -18.28 0.98 -2.60
CA CYS A 132 -19.58 1.01 -3.26
C CYS A 132 -20.41 -0.20 -2.83
N ASP A 133 -21.67 -0.25 -3.22
CA ASP A 133 -22.61 -1.33 -2.82
C ASP A 133 -22.09 -2.73 -3.15
N SER A 134 -21.30 -2.87 -4.22
CA SER A 134 -20.78 -4.17 -4.67
C SER A 134 -19.60 -4.67 -3.84
N ASN A 135 -18.74 -3.79 -3.30
CA ASN A 135 -17.51 -4.17 -2.59
C ASN A 135 -17.56 -3.94 -1.08
N GLU A 136 -18.47 -3.11 -0.59
CA GLU A 136 -18.54 -2.66 0.80
C GLU A 136 -18.53 -3.81 1.81
N LYS A 137 -19.34 -4.85 1.59
CA LYS A 137 -19.44 -6.00 2.51
C LYS A 137 -18.12 -6.75 2.65
N VAL A 138 -17.42 -6.94 1.53
CA VAL A 138 -16.15 -7.67 1.49
C VAL A 138 -15.06 -6.83 2.13
N LEU A 139 -14.96 -5.56 1.76
CA LEU A 139 -13.92 -4.68 2.28
C LEU A 139 -14.10 -4.38 3.77
N LYS A 140 -15.32 -4.12 4.24
CA LYS A 140 -15.60 -3.95 5.69
C LYS A 140 -15.28 -5.19 6.51
N LYS A 141 -15.46 -6.40 5.95
CA LYS A 141 -15.05 -7.63 6.62
C LYS A 141 -13.52 -7.70 6.76
N LEU A 142 -12.78 -7.36 5.70
CA LEU A 142 -11.31 -7.31 5.73
C LEU A 142 -10.80 -6.26 6.71
N PHE A 143 -11.39 -5.07 6.73
CA PHE A 143 -11.02 -4.03 7.68
C PHE A 143 -11.17 -4.50 9.12
N LYS A 144 -12.29 -5.16 9.43
CA LYS A 144 -12.50 -5.73 10.77
C LYS A 144 -11.51 -6.86 11.10
N GLU A 145 -11.19 -7.73 10.13
CA GLU A 145 -10.24 -8.83 10.30
C GLU A 145 -8.82 -8.31 10.57
N TYR A 146 -8.47 -7.17 9.96
CA TYR A 146 -7.14 -6.57 10.01
C TYR A 146 -7.02 -5.41 11.00
N ASP A 147 -8.06 -5.18 11.81
CA ASP A 147 -8.14 -4.07 12.77
C ASP A 147 -7.90 -2.68 12.15
N LEU A 148 -8.45 -2.49 10.95
CA LEU A 148 -8.39 -1.24 10.20
C LEU A 148 -9.68 -0.44 10.36
N VAL A 149 -9.57 0.88 10.48
CA VAL A 149 -10.70 1.80 10.59
C VAL A 149 -10.86 2.56 9.27
N PHE A 150 -12.06 2.50 8.70
CA PHE A 150 -12.41 3.27 7.51
C PHE A 150 -13.11 4.58 7.91
N HIS A 151 -12.60 5.69 7.38
CA HIS A 151 -13.20 7.02 7.50
C HIS A 151 -13.62 7.51 6.13
N GLU A 152 -14.89 7.87 5.97
CA GLU A 152 -15.39 8.47 4.74
C GLU A 152 -14.80 9.87 4.56
N LEU A 153 -14.19 10.13 3.40
CA LEU A 153 -13.66 11.44 3.03
C LEU A 153 -14.68 12.24 2.21
N LEU A 154 -15.28 11.58 1.22
CA LEU A 154 -16.28 12.18 0.33
C LEU A 154 -17.12 11.08 -0.31
N THR A 155 -18.33 11.45 -0.73
CA THR A 155 -19.18 10.61 -1.58
C THR A 155 -19.31 11.27 -2.95
N ALA A 156 -19.08 10.49 -4.01
CA ALA A 156 -19.16 10.98 -5.38
C ALA A 156 -20.04 10.07 -6.23
N ALA A 157 -20.76 10.64 -7.18
CA ALA A 157 -21.45 9.86 -8.20
C ALA A 157 -20.46 9.39 -9.27
N PRO A 158 -20.59 8.15 -9.78
CA PRO A 158 -19.74 7.67 -10.85
C PRO A 158 -20.00 8.44 -12.15
N HIS A 159 -18.92 8.72 -12.87
CA HIS A 159 -18.96 9.42 -14.15
C HIS A 159 -18.26 8.59 -15.22
N ILE A 160 -18.74 8.72 -16.46
CA ILE A 160 -18.12 8.10 -17.61
C ILE A 160 -17.07 9.04 -18.18
N PHE A 161 -15.87 8.53 -18.34
CA PHE A 161 -14.76 9.26 -18.95
C PHE A 161 -14.56 8.76 -20.38
N ILE A 162 -14.79 9.63 -21.34
CA ILE A 162 -14.70 9.33 -22.78
C ILE A 162 -13.99 10.48 -23.54
N SER A 163 -13.43 10.15 -24.70
CA SER A 163 -12.87 11.18 -25.59
C SER A 163 -13.93 12.21 -26.01
N LYS A 164 -13.52 13.47 -26.17
CA LYS A 164 -14.39 14.54 -26.71
C LYS A 164 -14.94 14.20 -28.11
N ASP A 165 -14.23 13.37 -28.86
CA ASP A 165 -14.62 12.94 -30.21
C ASP A 165 -15.42 11.64 -30.22
N HIS A 166 -15.74 11.09 -29.04
CA HIS A 166 -16.55 9.90 -28.93
C HIS A 166 -18.01 10.16 -29.38
N PRO A 167 -18.69 9.21 -30.09
CA PRO A 167 -20.05 9.40 -30.56
C PRO A 167 -21.07 9.80 -29.46
N LEU A 168 -20.82 9.35 -28.24
CA LEU A 168 -21.67 9.67 -27.07
C LEU A 168 -21.28 10.97 -26.36
N ALA A 169 -20.19 11.65 -26.71
CA ALA A 169 -19.68 12.84 -26.00
C ALA A 169 -20.64 14.03 -25.98
N LYS A 170 -21.57 14.11 -26.95
CA LYS A 170 -22.57 15.19 -27.03
C LYS A 170 -23.84 14.90 -26.21
N ARG A 171 -23.98 13.73 -25.62
CA ARG A 171 -25.13 13.38 -24.79
C ARG A 171 -25.02 14.00 -23.40
N THR A 172 -26.12 14.45 -22.86
CA THR A 172 -26.21 15.00 -21.49
C THR A 172 -26.30 13.90 -20.43
N SER A 173 -26.71 12.70 -20.83
CA SER A 173 -26.72 11.50 -19.98
C SER A 173 -26.41 10.27 -20.81
N ILE A 174 -25.70 9.31 -20.22
CA ILE A 174 -25.31 8.03 -20.84
C ILE A 174 -25.75 6.91 -19.89
N ARG A 175 -26.44 5.91 -20.43
CA ARG A 175 -26.82 4.70 -19.69
C ARG A 175 -25.74 3.64 -19.87
N LEU A 176 -25.56 2.74 -18.91
CA LEU A 176 -24.61 1.63 -19.01
C LEU A 176 -24.86 0.76 -20.25
N ASP A 177 -26.13 0.60 -20.66
CA ASP A 177 -26.47 -0.13 -21.87
C ASP A 177 -25.94 0.54 -23.15
N ASP A 178 -25.82 1.86 -23.20
CA ASP A 178 -25.27 2.60 -24.33
C ASP A 178 -23.77 2.31 -24.54
N LEU A 179 -23.09 1.82 -23.49
CA LEU A 179 -21.66 1.52 -23.51
C LEU A 179 -21.32 0.12 -23.99
N LYS A 180 -22.27 -0.81 -24.03
CA LYS A 180 -22.05 -2.24 -24.38
C LYS A 180 -21.40 -2.45 -25.74
N SER A 181 -21.58 -1.50 -26.69
CA SER A 181 -21.01 -1.57 -28.04
C SER A 181 -19.60 -1.01 -28.13
N TYR A 182 -19.06 -0.46 -27.07
CA TYR A 182 -17.75 0.18 -27.06
C TYR A 182 -16.77 -0.56 -26.16
N PRO A 183 -15.46 -0.55 -26.48
CA PRO A 183 -14.46 -1.12 -25.59
C PRO A 183 -14.42 -0.36 -24.28
N ARG A 184 -14.29 -1.10 -23.18
CA ARG A 184 -14.08 -0.56 -21.84
C ARG A 184 -12.59 -0.64 -21.50
N LEU A 185 -12.07 0.43 -20.94
CA LEU A 185 -10.75 0.44 -20.29
C LEU A 185 -10.97 0.31 -18.79
N SER A 186 -10.19 -0.51 -18.14
CA SER A 186 -10.23 -0.70 -16.68
C SER A 186 -8.83 -0.92 -16.14
N PHE A 187 -8.63 -0.58 -14.87
CA PHE A 187 -7.39 -0.85 -14.16
C PHE A 187 -7.30 -2.32 -13.75
N VAL A 188 -6.14 -2.94 -13.98
CA VAL A 188 -5.90 -4.34 -13.65
C VAL A 188 -5.65 -4.50 -12.15
N GLN A 189 -6.41 -5.38 -11.50
CA GLN A 189 -6.27 -5.70 -10.07
C GLN A 189 -5.33 -6.90 -9.81
N GLY A 190 -4.49 -7.24 -10.77
CA GLY A 190 -3.51 -8.33 -10.67
C GLY A 190 -4.14 -9.70 -10.41
N ILE A 191 -3.57 -10.46 -9.49
CA ILE A 191 -4.07 -11.80 -9.13
C ILE A 191 -5.40 -11.78 -8.37
N TYR A 192 -5.85 -10.61 -7.93
CA TYR A 192 -7.12 -10.39 -7.22
C TYR A 192 -8.19 -9.77 -8.11
N GLU A 193 -8.19 -10.09 -9.41
CA GLU A 193 -9.21 -9.68 -10.37
C GLU A 193 -10.59 -10.21 -9.98
N SER A 194 -11.21 -9.54 -9.02
CA SER A 194 -12.62 -9.76 -8.68
C SER A 194 -13.34 -8.42 -8.66
N SER A 195 -14.64 -8.44 -8.92
CA SER A 195 -15.48 -7.24 -8.83
C SER A 195 -15.42 -6.55 -7.46
N ASN A 196 -15.00 -7.29 -6.41
CA ASN A 196 -14.87 -6.77 -5.05
C ASN A 196 -13.66 -5.85 -4.86
N PHE A 197 -12.68 -5.90 -5.75
CA PHE A 197 -11.47 -5.08 -5.71
C PHE A 197 -11.36 -4.14 -6.90
N SER A 198 -12.35 -4.13 -7.80
CA SER A 198 -12.37 -3.22 -8.95
C SER A 198 -12.33 -1.76 -8.50
N GLU A 199 -11.61 -0.93 -9.23
CA GLU A 199 -11.59 0.53 -9.05
C GLU A 199 -12.73 1.23 -9.80
N GLU A 200 -13.55 0.45 -10.51
CA GLU A 200 -14.61 0.94 -11.40
C GLU A 200 -15.87 0.09 -11.23
N LEU A 201 -17.01 0.70 -11.56
CA LEU A 201 -18.32 0.06 -11.54
C LEU A 201 -18.55 -0.85 -12.74
#